data_47ee01cfa9670d88baef57ac7a0331f4
#
_entry.id   47ee01cfa9670d88baef57ac7a0331f4
#
_cell.length_a   1.000
_cell.length_b   1.000
_cell.length_c   1.000
_cell.angle_alpha   90.00
_cell.angle_beta   90.00
_cell.angle_gamma   90.00
#
_symmetry.space_group_name_H-M   'P 1'
#
loop_
_entity.id
_entity.type
_entity.pdbx_description
1 polymer ?
#
loop_
_entity_poly.entity_id
_entity_poly.type
_entity_poly.pdbx_seq_one_letter_code
_entity_poly.pdbx_strand_id
1 'polypeptide(L)'
;DIGKNIVTVVLQCNNFEVVNMGVMVRCEDILARAKVEGADIIGLSGLITPSLEEMQYVAGEMQRDDWFRIKKIPLLIGGATTSRVHTAVKISPHYEGPVVYVPDASRSVSVCSDLLSDERAAAYITELNADYVRVREQHANKKATPLVTLAQARANKTPIDWSAFTPAKPKFTGRRVFRNYDLAEIANCIDWGPFFQTWDLAGPYPAILTDEIVGESARRVLSDGQRLLRRAIEGRWLTANGVIGLYPANTINDDDIEIYSDDTRSDVLMTWRGLRMQSVRPVVDGVTRPNRCLADFIAPKSSGIADHIGLFAVTSGIGAEKKDKQFIADLDDYSAIMFKAIADRLAEAFAERLHQRVRTEFWGYAPDEQLSTTELIEEKYRGIRPAPGYPACPDHTVKAEMFRVLACDEIGMGLTESLAMTPAASVSGFYMAHPDAAYFNVGKIGEDQLADWAQRSALDAALVRRSLSALL
;
A
#
# COMPACT_ATOMS: atom_id res chain seq x y z
N ASP A 1 -9.54 4.94 4.25
CA ASP A 1 -10.70 5.86 4.29
C ASP A 1 -11.98 5.23 3.73
N ILE A 2 -11.95 4.63 2.54
CA ILE A 2 -13.15 4.04 1.91
C ILE A 2 -13.77 2.97 2.82
N GLY A 3 -13.00 1.97 3.26
CA GLY A 3 -13.48 0.91 4.14
C GLY A 3 -14.04 1.43 5.46
N LYS A 4 -13.36 2.42 6.08
CA LYS A 4 -13.84 3.08 7.29
C LYS A 4 -15.22 3.74 7.07
N ASN A 5 -15.40 4.44 5.95
CA ASN A 5 -16.66 5.11 5.65
C ASN A 5 -17.78 4.11 5.38
N ILE A 6 -17.50 2.98 4.72
CA ILE A 6 -18.47 1.90 4.56
C ILE A 6 -18.91 1.36 5.92
N VAL A 7 -17.98 1.07 6.83
CA VAL A 7 -18.30 0.63 8.19
C VAL A 7 -19.16 1.67 8.92
N THR A 8 -18.81 2.97 8.81
CA THR A 8 -19.60 4.06 9.41
C THR A 8 -21.05 4.03 8.92
N VAL A 9 -21.27 3.98 7.62
CA VAL A 9 -22.62 3.96 7.02
C VAL A 9 -23.40 2.71 7.43
N VAL A 10 -22.76 1.54 7.37
CA VAL A 10 -23.37 0.26 7.73
C VAL A 10 -23.80 0.26 9.21
N LEU A 11 -22.99 0.77 10.11
CA LEU A 11 -23.34 0.90 11.53
C LEU A 11 -24.49 1.91 11.74
N GLN A 12 -24.44 3.07 11.09
CA GLN A 12 -25.51 4.09 11.17
C GLN A 12 -26.85 3.54 10.66
N CYS A 13 -26.84 2.78 9.56
CA CYS A 13 -28.04 2.10 9.06
C CYS A 13 -28.60 1.03 10.01
N ASN A 14 -27.81 0.59 10.99
CA ASN A 14 -28.21 -0.37 12.03
C ASN A 14 -28.37 0.25 13.41
N ASN A 15 -28.74 1.53 13.47
CA ASN A 15 -29.06 2.29 14.68
C ASN A 15 -27.89 2.50 15.66
N PHE A 16 -26.65 2.48 15.18
CA PHE A 16 -25.50 2.93 15.97
C PHE A 16 -25.27 4.42 15.71
N GLU A 17 -25.03 5.17 16.75
CA GLU A 17 -24.50 6.53 16.65
C GLU A 17 -22.99 6.44 16.38
N VAL A 18 -22.52 7.01 15.28
CA VAL A 18 -21.12 6.92 14.88
C VAL A 18 -20.49 8.29 14.73
N VAL A 19 -19.47 8.55 15.53
CA VAL A 19 -18.63 9.74 15.42
C VAL A 19 -17.45 9.45 14.50
N ASN A 20 -17.55 9.88 13.25
CA ASN A 20 -16.48 9.71 12.26
C ASN A 20 -15.48 10.85 12.38
N MET A 21 -14.29 10.55 12.89
CA MET A 21 -13.23 11.53 13.11
C MET A 21 -12.37 11.82 11.86
N GLY A 22 -12.66 11.18 10.72
CA GLY A 22 -11.86 11.36 9.50
C GLY A 22 -10.65 10.43 9.47
N VAL A 23 -9.57 10.92 8.90
CA VAL A 23 -8.31 10.16 8.68
C VAL A 23 -7.15 10.87 9.35
N MET A 24 -6.07 10.15 9.62
CA MET A 24 -4.84 10.70 10.20
C MET A 24 -5.03 11.35 11.57
N VAL A 25 -5.94 10.79 12.37
CA VAL A 25 -6.26 11.33 13.71
C VAL A 25 -5.25 10.80 14.72
N ARG A 26 -4.71 11.69 15.53
CA ARG A 26 -3.75 11.36 16.59
C ARG A 26 -4.39 10.55 17.71
N CYS A 27 -3.62 9.70 18.36
CA CYS A 27 -4.09 8.88 19.47
C CYS A 27 -4.75 9.72 20.57
N GLU A 28 -4.09 10.81 20.99
CA GLU A 28 -4.62 11.68 22.04
C GLU A 28 -6.01 12.26 21.69
N ASP A 29 -6.19 12.65 20.41
CA ASP A 29 -7.45 13.23 19.95
C ASP A 29 -8.56 12.17 19.90
N ILE A 30 -8.22 10.93 19.49
CA ILE A 30 -9.16 9.79 19.50
C ILE A 30 -9.63 9.53 20.94
N LEU A 31 -8.70 9.40 21.88
CA LEU A 31 -9.02 9.07 23.26
C LEU A 31 -9.77 10.23 23.97
N ALA A 32 -9.37 11.48 23.72
CA ALA A 32 -10.06 12.64 24.25
C ALA A 32 -11.51 12.73 23.73
N ARG A 33 -11.71 12.53 22.42
CA ARG A 33 -13.03 12.55 21.79
C ARG A 33 -13.92 11.43 22.32
N ALA A 34 -13.39 10.21 22.43
CA ALA A 34 -14.12 9.08 22.96
C ALA A 34 -14.67 9.33 24.39
N LYS A 35 -13.89 10.01 25.25
CA LYS A 35 -14.34 10.40 26.59
C LYS A 35 -15.46 11.45 26.56
N VAL A 36 -15.31 12.48 25.69
CA VAL A 36 -16.31 13.57 25.55
C VAL A 36 -17.64 13.02 25.08
N GLU A 37 -17.61 12.12 24.11
CA GLU A 37 -18.83 11.48 23.56
C GLU A 37 -19.36 10.36 24.47
N GLY A 38 -18.59 9.91 25.44
CA GLY A 38 -18.94 8.74 26.25
C GLY A 38 -19.00 7.46 25.45
N ALA A 39 -18.11 7.31 24.47
CA ALA A 39 -18.15 6.24 23.51
C ALA A 39 -18.14 4.84 24.14
N ASP A 40 -18.98 3.94 23.65
CA ASP A 40 -19.06 2.55 24.08
C ASP A 40 -18.06 1.65 23.36
N ILE A 41 -17.58 2.06 22.18
CA ILE A 41 -16.63 1.33 21.34
C ILE A 41 -15.72 2.33 20.62
N ILE A 42 -14.45 1.96 20.42
CA ILE A 42 -13.51 2.67 19.53
C ILE A 42 -13.21 1.75 18.33
N GLY A 43 -13.25 2.29 17.11
CA GLY A 43 -12.86 1.59 15.88
C GLY A 43 -11.68 2.23 15.18
N LEU A 44 -10.68 1.42 14.79
CA LEU A 44 -9.51 1.83 14.02
C LEU A 44 -9.44 1.11 12.69
N SER A 45 -9.09 1.83 11.62
CA SER A 45 -8.95 1.26 10.28
C SER A 45 -7.56 1.56 9.73
N GLY A 46 -6.78 0.52 9.42
CA GLY A 46 -5.42 0.62 8.89
C GLY A 46 -5.36 0.43 7.37
N LEU A 47 -4.66 1.33 6.68
CA LEU A 47 -4.46 1.27 5.24
C LEU A 47 -3.04 0.84 4.86
N ILE A 48 -2.04 1.35 5.55
CA ILE A 48 -0.62 1.09 5.28
C ILE A 48 0.04 0.43 6.49
N THR A 49 1.14 -0.26 6.27
CA THR A 49 1.84 -1.03 7.32
C THR A 49 2.17 -0.20 8.58
N PRO A 50 2.59 1.08 8.51
CA PRO A 50 2.79 1.90 9.70
C PRO A 50 1.56 2.06 10.60
N SER A 51 0.33 1.90 10.06
CA SER A 51 -0.90 1.96 10.86
C SER A 51 -0.98 0.86 11.92
N LEU A 52 -0.30 -0.27 11.69
CA LEU A 52 -0.30 -1.40 12.64
C LEU A 52 0.38 -1.05 13.97
N GLU A 53 1.48 -0.32 13.91
CA GLU A 53 2.19 0.18 15.10
C GLU A 53 1.36 1.22 15.85
N GLU A 54 0.68 2.11 15.13
CA GLU A 54 -0.21 3.09 15.73
C GLU A 54 -1.39 2.43 16.45
N MET A 55 -1.96 1.36 15.90
CA MET A 55 -3.03 0.60 16.55
C MET A 55 -2.56 -0.06 17.86
N GLN A 56 -1.34 -0.60 17.88
CA GLN A 56 -0.73 -1.14 19.08
C GLN A 56 -0.49 -0.05 20.12
N TYR A 57 -0.04 1.13 19.69
CA TYR A 57 0.17 2.29 20.55
C TYR A 57 -1.14 2.76 21.18
N VAL A 58 -2.22 2.89 20.40
CA VAL A 58 -3.56 3.25 20.90
C VAL A 58 -4.03 2.25 21.96
N ALA A 59 -3.88 0.94 21.73
CA ALA A 59 -4.24 -0.07 22.72
C ALA A 59 -3.45 0.11 24.04
N GLY A 60 -2.15 0.39 23.95
CA GLY A 60 -1.31 0.67 25.13
C GLY A 60 -1.71 1.94 25.88
N GLU A 61 -2.08 3.01 25.18
CA GLU A 61 -2.56 4.24 25.80
C GLU A 61 -3.94 4.04 26.45
N MET A 62 -4.85 3.26 25.84
CA MET A 62 -6.11 2.86 26.47
C MET A 62 -5.88 2.07 27.78
N GLN A 63 -4.84 1.23 27.83
CA GLN A 63 -4.49 0.51 29.07
C GLN A 63 -3.96 1.42 30.16
N ARG A 64 -3.21 2.47 29.80
CA ARG A 64 -2.66 3.45 30.77
C ARG A 64 -3.71 4.38 31.33
N ASP A 65 -4.78 4.61 30.60
CA ASP A 65 -5.85 5.53 30.95
C ASP A 65 -6.95 4.81 31.74
N ASP A 66 -7.19 5.24 32.99
CA ASP A 66 -8.13 4.62 33.90
C ASP A 66 -9.56 4.56 33.35
N TRP A 67 -9.99 5.54 32.58
CA TRP A 67 -11.34 5.57 32.03
C TRP A 67 -11.61 4.40 31.09
N PHE A 68 -10.66 4.12 30.17
CA PHE A 68 -10.76 3.01 29.23
C PHE A 68 -10.52 1.67 29.92
N ARG A 69 -9.52 1.59 30.80
CA ARG A 69 -9.13 0.37 31.49
C ARG A 69 -10.25 -0.14 32.41
N ILE A 70 -10.86 0.74 33.21
CA ILE A 70 -11.93 0.36 34.16
C ILE A 70 -13.20 -0.01 33.43
N LYS A 71 -13.59 0.76 32.42
CA LYS A 71 -14.79 0.50 31.61
C LYS A 71 -14.60 -0.64 30.62
N LYS A 72 -13.36 -1.04 30.35
CA LYS A 72 -13.01 -2.06 29.33
C LYS A 72 -13.63 -1.75 27.96
N ILE A 73 -13.54 -0.50 27.52
CA ILE A 73 -14.09 -0.06 26.25
C ILE A 73 -13.54 -0.92 25.11
N PRO A 74 -14.37 -1.60 24.31
CA PRO A 74 -13.91 -2.42 23.20
C PRO A 74 -13.16 -1.61 22.15
N LEU A 75 -12.09 -2.22 21.59
CA LEU A 75 -11.31 -1.68 20.49
C LEU A 75 -11.47 -2.57 19.25
N LEU A 76 -12.09 -2.04 18.19
CA LEU A 76 -12.24 -2.74 16.93
C LEU A 76 -11.06 -2.43 16.00
N ILE A 77 -10.50 -3.46 15.39
CA ILE A 77 -9.36 -3.38 14.46
C ILE A 77 -9.79 -3.88 13.09
N GLY A 78 -9.70 -3.01 12.09
CA GLY A 78 -10.04 -3.32 10.70
C GLY A 78 -9.13 -2.60 9.70
N GLY A 79 -9.40 -2.82 8.42
CA GLY A 79 -8.68 -2.21 7.31
C GLY A 79 -7.71 -3.16 6.60
N ALA A 80 -7.26 -2.73 5.41
CA ALA A 80 -6.57 -3.57 4.43
C ALA A 80 -5.27 -4.24 4.93
N THR A 81 -4.55 -3.61 5.86
CA THR A 81 -3.27 -4.13 6.38
C THR A 81 -3.43 -4.97 7.64
N THR A 82 -4.62 -5.04 8.19
CA THR A 82 -4.89 -5.74 9.45
C THR A 82 -5.18 -7.23 9.24
N SER A 83 -4.96 -8.02 10.26
CA SER A 83 -5.33 -9.43 10.27
C SER A 83 -5.66 -9.92 11.67
N ARG A 84 -6.44 -11.01 11.75
CA ARG A 84 -6.77 -11.66 13.02
C ARG A 84 -5.51 -12.07 13.80
N VAL A 85 -4.51 -12.63 13.09
CA VAL A 85 -3.25 -13.05 13.72
C VAL A 85 -2.51 -11.83 14.30
N HIS A 86 -2.37 -10.76 13.53
CA HIS A 86 -1.71 -9.55 14.01
C HIS A 86 -2.45 -8.94 15.21
N THR A 87 -3.76 -8.85 15.15
CA THR A 87 -4.58 -8.34 16.25
C THR A 87 -4.40 -9.16 17.52
N ALA A 88 -4.47 -10.52 17.41
CA ALA A 88 -4.34 -11.42 18.55
C ALA A 88 -2.93 -11.42 19.16
N VAL A 89 -1.87 -11.30 18.33
CA VAL A 89 -0.46 -11.45 18.76
C VAL A 89 0.16 -10.11 19.16
N LYS A 90 -0.14 -9.03 18.44
CA LYS A 90 0.57 -7.75 18.58
C LYS A 90 -0.26 -6.65 19.27
N ILE A 91 -1.58 -6.62 19.08
CA ILE A 91 -2.40 -5.51 19.61
C ILE A 91 -3.08 -5.92 20.92
N SER A 92 -3.81 -7.02 20.92
CA SER A 92 -4.59 -7.50 22.09
C SER A 92 -3.78 -7.62 23.39
N PRO A 93 -2.50 -8.05 23.40
CA PRO A 93 -1.71 -8.13 24.62
C PRO A 93 -1.45 -6.80 25.33
N HIS A 94 -1.66 -5.67 24.66
CA HIS A 94 -1.42 -4.33 25.19
C HIS A 94 -2.63 -3.69 25.87
N TYR A 95 -3.80 -4.35 25.87
CA TYR A 95 -5.02 -3.84 26.46
C TYR A 95 -5.86 -4.96 27.08
N GLU A 96 -6.28 -4.80 28.33
CA GLU A 96 -7.11 -5.76 29.07
C GLU A 96 -8.58 -5.77 28.65
N GLY A 97 -9.04 -4.72 27.97
CA GLY A 97 -10.37 -4.67 27.36
C GLY A 97 -10.43 -5.50 26.08
N PRO A 98 -11.64 -5.73 25.54
CA PRO A 98 -11.80 -6.51 24.31
C PRO A 98 -11.15 -5.81 23.12
N VAL A 99 -10.27 -6.50 22.40
CA VAL A 99 -9.68 -6.05 21.13
C VAL A 99 -10.16 -7.00 20.04
N VAL A 100 -10.97 -6.52 19.10
CA VAL A 100 -11.68 -7.39 18.14
C VAL A 100 -11.25 -7.10 16.72
N TYR A 101 -10.78 -8.12 16.01
CA TYR A 101 -10.55 -8.03 14.58
C TYR A 101 -11.87 -8.12 13.81
N VAL A 102 -12.13 -7.12 12.97
CA VAL A 102 -13.30 -7.04 12.11
C VAL A 102 -12.84 -7.11 10.65
N PRO A 103 -13.07 -8.24 9.96
CA PRO A 103 -12.53 -8.49 8.62
C PRO A 103 -13.17 -7.61 7.54
N ASP A 104 -14.45 -7.29 7.69
CA ASP A 104 -15.25 -6.55 6.72
C ASP A 104 -16.36 -5.74 7.39
N ALA A 105 -16.98 -4.87 6.59
CA ALA A 105 -18.05 -4.00 7.09
C ALA A 105 -19.30 -4.77 7.53
N SER A 106 -19.62 -5.88 6.88
CA SER A 106 -20.81 -6.67 7.19
C SER A 106 -20.75 -7.29 8.58
N ARG A 107 -19.55 -7.68 9.02
CA ARG A 107 -19.30 -8.22 10.36
C ARG A 107 -19.32 -7.17 11.46
N SER A 108 -19.15 -5.90 11.13
CA SER A 108 -19.08 -4.83 12.15
C SER A 108 -20.37 -4.75 12.98
N VAL A 109 -21.53 -4.91 12.34
CA VAL A 109 -22.85 -4.81 13.01
C VAL A 109 -23.03 -5.92 14.04
N SER A 110 -22.77 -7.17 13.68
CA SER A 110 -22.91 -8.29 14.62
C SER A 110 -21.93 -8.17 15.78
N VAL A 111 -20.68 -7.80 15.50
CA VAL A 111 -19.63 -7.58 16.53
C VAL A 111 -20.04 -6.48 17.51
N CYS A 112 -20.46 -5.32 17.01
CA CYS A 112 -20.92 -4.24 17.87
C CYS A 112 -22.15 -4.61 18.69
N SER A 113 -23.12 -5.30 18.05
CA SER A 113 -24.35 -5.75 18.74
C SER A 113 -24.06 -6.76 19.84
N ASP A 114 -23.09 -7.64 19.65
CA ASP A 114 -22.71 -8.63 20.66
C ASP A 114 -21.93 -7.99 21.81
N LEU A 115 -21.03 -7.06 21.51
CA LEU A 115 -20.24 -6.35 22.51
C LEU A 115 -21.08 -5.42 23.40
N LEU A 116 -22.16 -4.86 22.87
CA LEU A 116 -23.05 -3.92 23.60
C LEU A 116 -24.27 -4.61 24.23
N SER A 117 -24.42 -5.93 24.05
CA SER A 117 -25.52 -6.68 24.65
C SER A 117 -25.16 -7.15 26.04
N ASP A 118 -25.95 -6.75 27.05
CA ASP A 118 -25.77 -7.22 28.44
C ASP A 118 -25.80 -8.74 28.57
N GLU A 119 -26.53 -9.42 27.69
CA GLU A 119 -26.67 -10.89 27.72
C GLU A 119 -25.54 -11.61 26.97
N ARG A 120 -25.05 -11.04 25.84
CA ARG A 120 -24.13 -11.73 24.93
C ARG A 120 -22.67 -11.32 25.11
N ALA A 121 -22.38 -10.12 25.59
CA ALA A 121 -21.03 -9.59 25.65
C ALA A 121 -20.05 -10.49 26.40
N ALA A 122 -20.46 -11.01 27.58
CA ALA A 122 -19.60 -11.85 28.40
C ALA A 122 -19.22 -13.17 27.69
N ALA A 123 -20.18 -13.80 27.02
CA ALA A 123 -19.94 -15.04 26.26
C ALA A 123 -19.07 -14.78 25.04
N TYR A 124 -19.36 -13.73 24.29
CA TYR A 124 -18.58 -13.31 23.12
C TYR A 124 -17.12 -13.02 23.47
N ILE A 125 -16.85 -12.24 24.54
CA ILE A 125 -15.50 -11.92 25.00
C ILE A 125 -14.75 -13.16 25.46
N THR A 126 -15.44 -14.11 26.11
CA THR A 126 -14.84 -15.36 26.55
C THR A 126 -14.40 -16.20 25.35
N GLU A 127 -15.25 -16.33 24.34
CA GLU A 127 -14.93 -17.04 23.10
C GLU A 127 -13.80 -16.37 22.33
N LEU A 128 -13.82 -15.03 22.20
CA LEU A 128 -12.77 -14.23 21.58
C LEU A 128 -11.41 -14.46 22.24
N ASN A 129 -11.36 -14.44 23.58
CA ASN A 129 -10.12 -14.64 24.32
C ASN A 129 -9.58 -16.07 24.16
N ALA A 130 -10.47 -17.07 24.21
CA ALA A 130 -10.10 -18.45 23.97
C ALA A 130 -9.56 -18.67 22.54
N ASP A 131 -10.18 -18.00 21.57
CA ASP A 131 -9.73 -18.01 20.19
C ASP A 131 -8.35 -17.35 20.02
N TYR A 132 -8.13 -16.20 20.64
CA TYR A 132 -6.84 -15.50 20.59
C TYR A 132 -5.70 -16.28 21.30
N VAL A 133 -6.01 -17.02 22.36
CA VAL A 133 -5.04 -17.95 22.97
C VAL A 133 -4.61 -19.00 21.93
N ARG A 134 -5.58 -19.66 21.26
CA ARG A 134 -5.28 -20.64 20.21
C ARG A 134 -4.45 -20.02 19.07
N VAL A 135 -4.81 -18.84 18.62
CA VAL A 135 -4.07 -18.12 17.55
C VAL A 135 -2.63 -17.84 17.98
N ARG A 136 -2.42 -17.37 19.22
CA ARG A 136 -1.07 -17.13 19.77
C ARG A 136 -0.26 -18.41 19.89
N GLU A 137 -0.86 -19.51 20.37
CA GLU A 137 -0.21 -20.82 20.45
C GLU A 137 0.18 -21.35 19.07
N GLN A 138 -0.74 -21.28 18.11
CA GLN A 138 -0.46 -21.68 16.72
C GLN A 138 0.65 -20.82 16.11
N HIS A 139 0.64 -19.51 16.37
CA HIS A 139 1.68 -18.60 15.90
C HIS A 139 3.03 -18.90 16.55
N ALA A 140 3.08 -19.16 17.86
CA ALA A 140 4.30 -19.50 18.58
C ALA A 140 4.87 -20.87 18.14
N ASN A 141 3.97 -21.83 17.84
CA ASN A 141 4.34 -23.17 17.35
C ASN A 141 4.62 -23.22 15.84
N LYS A 142 4.32 -22.15 15.10
CA LYS A 142 4.63 -22.08 13.67
C LYS A 142 6.13 -22.07 13.53
N LYS A 143 6.70 -23.09 12.90
CA LYS A 143 8.13 -23.10 12.57
C LYS A 143 8.47 -21.81 11.83
N ALA A 144 9.40 -21.03 12.37
CA ALA A 144 9.90 -19.85 11.70
C ALA A 144 10.34 -20.24 10.27
N THR A 145 10.02 -19.41 9.30
CA THR A 145 10.54 -19.62 7.94
C THR A 145 12.06 -19.66 8.03
N PRO A 146 12.70 -20.75 7.62
CA PRO A 146 14.15 -20.83 7.71
C PRO A 146 14.76 -19.77 6.82
N LEU A 147 15.65 -18.99 7.41
CA LEU A 147 16.39 -17.92 6.73
C LEU A 147 17.84 -18.35 6.50
N VAL A 148 18.40 -17.91 5.40
CA VAL A 148 19.84 -17.91 5.16
C VAL A 148 20.43 -16.61 5.69
N THR A 149 21.73 -16.58 5.95
CA THR A 149 22.40 -15.32 6.31
C THR A 149 22.37 -14.33 5.14
N LEU A 150 22.45 -13.03 5.42
CA LEU A 150 22.51 -12.00 4.38
C LEU A 150 23.67 -12.24 3.40
N ALA A 151 24.83 -12.68 3.89
CA ALA A 151 25.97 -13.03 3.04
C ALA A 151 25.65 -14.19 2.09
N GLN A 152 24.97 -15.24 2.56
CA GLN A 152 24.51 -16.35 1.71
C GLN A 152 23.45 -15.90 0.72
N ALA A 153 22.52 -15.04 1.12
CA ALA A 153 21.51 -14.47 0.24
C ALA A 153 22.12 -13.60 -0.87
N ARG A 154 23.12 -12.77 -0.56
CA ARG A 154 23.89 -11.99 -1.56
C ARG A 154 24.68 -12.89 -2.50
N ALA A 155 25.27 -13.97 -2.02
CA ALA A 155 25.96 -14.96 -2.86
C ALA A 155 25.01 -15.69 -3.83
N ASN A 156 23.72 -15.79 -3.47
CA ASN A 156 22.67 -16.41 -4.31
C ASN A 156 21.73 -15.34 -4.92
N LYS A 157 22.26 -14.15 -5.26
CA LYS A 157 21.49 -13.10 -5.94
C LYS A 157 21.08 -13.51 -7.35
N THR A 158 20.18 -12.75 -7.98
CA THR A 158 19.74 -13.01 -9.35
C THR A 158 20.96 -12.99 -10.32
N PRO A 159 21.25 -14.09 -11.02
CA PRO A 159 22.40 -14.17 -11.92
C PRO A 159 22.07 -13.46 -13.24
N ILE A 160 22.48 -12.20 -13.38
CA ILE A 160 22.33 -11.42 -14.61
C ILE A 160 23.69 -11.29 -15.27
N ASP A 161 23.78 -11.71 -16.54
CA ASP A 161 24.96 -11.49 -17.34
C ASP A 161 24.96 -10.09 -17.96
N TRP A 162 25.53 -9.16 -17.22
CA TRP A 162 25.63 -7.77 -17.66
C TRP A 162 26.54 -7.57 -18.88
N SER A 163 27.40 -8.53 -19.20
CA SER A 163 28.24 -8.47 -20.43
C SER A 163 27.43 -8.73 -21.71
N ALA A 164 26.34 -9.48 -21.59
CA ALA A 164 25.43 -9.80 -22.68
C ALA A 164 24.24 -8.82 -22.81
N PHE A 165 24.09 -7.86 -21.90
CA PHE A 165 22.97 -6.93 -21.89
C PHE A 165 23.43 -5.49 -21.86
N THR A 166 22.94 -4.68 -22.80
CA THR A 166 23.15 -3.23 -22.81
C THR A 166 21.86 -2.53 -22.38
N PRO A 167 21.85 -1.84 -21.22
CA PRO A 167 20.68 -1.08 -20.77
C PRO A 167 20.28 0.00 -21.77
N ALA A 168 18.99 0.13 -22.02
CA ALA A 168 18.46 1.19 -22.86
C ALA A 168 18.62 2.55 -22.17
N LYS A 169 19.19 3.52 -22.89
CA LYS A 169 19.28 4.89 -22.39
C LYS A 169 17.94 5.60 -22.59
N PRO A 170 17.39 6.29 -21.59
CA PRO A 170 16.20 7.12 -21.73
C PRO A 170 16.40 8.23 -22.77
N LYS A 171 15.32 8.64 -23.46
CA LYS A 171 15.35 9.72 -24.44
C LYS A 171 15.59 11.11 -23.81
N PHE A 172 15.42 11.22 -22.48
CA PHE A 172 15.81 12.38 -21.68
C PHE A 172 16.18 11.92 -20.27
N THR A 173 16.95 12.73 -19.57
CA THR A 173 17.22 12.59 -18.13
C THR A 173 16.64 13.77 -17.36
N GLY A 174 16.35 13.57 -16.08
CA GLY A 174 15.71 14.55 -15.24
C GLY A 174 14.19 14.41 -15.17
N ARG A 175 13.51 15.45 -14.71
CA ARG A 175 12.07 15.47 -14.43
C ARG A 175 11.22 15.86 -15.64
N ARG A 176 10.04 15.27 -15.73
CA ARG A 176 8.96 15.72 -16.61
C ARG A 176 7.64 15.74 -15.84
N VAL A 177 7.00 16.91 -15.84
CA VAL A 177 5.74 17.17 -15.12
C VAL A 177 4.57 17.11 -16.10
N PHE A 178 3.48 16.48 -15.65
CA PHE A 178 2.21 16.40 -16.34
C PHE A 178 1.15 17.06 -15.45
N ARG A 179 0.57 18.15 -15.91
CA ARG A 179 -0.48 18.87 -15.19
C ARG A 179 -1.79 18.72 -15.92
N ASN A 180 -2.87 18.53 -15.15
CA ASN A 180 -4.22 18.41 -15.69
C ASN A 180 -4.29 17.39 -16.84
N TYR A 181 -3.75 16.19 -16.60
CA TYR A 181 -3.73 15.10 -17.58
C TYR A 181 -5.18 14.70 -17.93
N ASP A 182 -5.40 14.30 -19.17
CA ASP A 182 -6.75 13.95 -19.64
C ASP A 182 -7.31 12.74 -18.90
N LEU A 183 -8.34 12.98 -18.10
CA LEU A 183 -9.03 11.93 -17.34
C LEU A 183 -9.72 10.90 -18.23
N ALA A 184 -10.16 11.31 -19.43
CA ALA A 184 -10.78 10.38 -20.38
C ALA A 184 -9.74 9.40 -20.95
N GLU A 185 -8.52 9.87 -21.20
CA GLU A 185 -7.39 9.01 -21.59
C GLU A 185 -7.03 8.02 -20.47
N ILE A 186 -6.93 8.51 -19.22
CA ILE A 186 -6.65 7.68 -18.05
C ILE A 186 -7.72 6.61 -17.86
N ALA A 187 -9.00 6.98 -18.00
CA ALA A 187 -10.14 6.09 -17.78
C ALA A 187 -10.12 4.84 -18.67
N ASN A 188 -9.47 4.89 -19.84
CA ASN A 188 -9.32 3.73 -20.72
C ASN A 188 -8.37 2.65 -20.14
N CYS A 189 -7.59 2.98 -19.13
CA CYS A 189 -6.66 2.05 -18.46
C CYS A 189 -7.19 1.54 -17.10
N ILE A 190 -8.45 1.80 -16.75
CA ILE A 190 -9.01 1.37 -15.47
C ILE A 190 -9.12 -0.15 -15.41
N ASP A 191 -8.46 -0.73 -14.40
CA ASP A 191 -8.80 -2.06 -13.89
C ASP A 191 -10.01 -1.96 -12.94
N TRP A 192 -11.13 -2.58 -13.38
CA TRP A 192 -12.37 -2.61 -12.61
C TRP A 192 -12.42 -3.72 -11.56
N GLY A 193 -11.46 -4.65 -11.54
CA GLY A 193 -11.41 -5.74 -10.57
C GLY A 193 -11.43 -5.26 -9.12
N PRO A 194 -10.47 -4.42 -8.68
CA PRO A 194 -10.45 -3.87 -7.32
C PRO A 194 -11.64 -2.96 -6.97
N PHE A 195 -12.31 -2.37 -7.98
CA PHE A 195 -13.53 -1.60 -7.77
C PHE A 195 -14.66 -2.47 -7.18
N PHE A 196 -14.83 -3.71 -7.68
CA PHE A 196 -15.84 -4.63 -7.15
C PHE A 196 -15.53 -5.08 -5.72
N GLN A 197 -14.26 -5.27 -5.39
CA GLN A 197 -13.83 -5.62 -4.03
C GLN A 197 -14.23 -4.56 -3.00
N THR A 198 -14.28 -3.29 -3.38
CA THR A 198 -14.76 -2.20 -2.51
C THR A 198 -16.22 -2.40 -2.07
N TRP A 199 -17.00 -3.12 -2.86
CA TRP A 199 -18.43 -3.40 -2.65
C TRP A 199 -18.69 -4.84 -2.18
N ASP A 200 -17.68 -5.53 -1.65
CA ASP A 200 -17.72 -6.93 -1.21
C ASP A 200 -18.22 -7.89 -2.33
N LEU A 201 -18.01 -7.54 -3.58
CA LEU A 201 -18.35 -8.37 -4.74
C LEU A 201 -17.11 -9.15 -5.18
N ALA A 202 -17.10 -10.46 -4.89
CA ALA A 202 -15.99 -11.34 -5.22
C ALA A 202 -16.14 -11.95 -6.61
N GLY A 203 -15.10 -11.87 -7.41
CA GLY A 203 -15.00 -12.50 -8.72
C GLY A 203 -14.08 -11.73 -9.68
N PRO A 204 -13.49 -12.40 -10.66
CA PRO A 204 -12.63 -11.75 -11.65
C PRO A 204 -13.46 -10.94 -12.65
N TYR A 205 -13.04 -9.74 -12.97
CA TYR A 205 -13.63 -8.95 -14.05
C TYR A 205 -13.05 -9.41 -15.41
N PRO A 206 -13.87 -9.57 -16.49
CA PRO A 206 -15.31 -9.25 -16.58
C PRO A 206 -16.26 -10.39 -16.18
N ALA A 207 -15.76 -11.58 -15.86
CA ALA A 207 -16.60 -12.75 -15.60
C ALA A 207 -17.61 -12.54 -14.45
N ILE A 208 -17.28 -11.71 -13.45
CA ILE A 208 -18.18 -11.36 -12.34
C ILE A 208 -19.53 -10.82 -12.80
N LEU A 209 -19.59 -10.19 -13.98
CA LEU A 209 -20.83 -9.59 -14.52
C LEU A 209 -21.87 -10.65 -14.95
N THR A 210 -21.44 -11.90 -15.13
CA THR A 210 -22.30 -13.03 -15.51
C THR A 210 -22.45 -14.07 -14.42
N ASP A 211 -21.90 -13.78 -13.24
CA ASP A 211 -22.03 -14.67 -12.08
C ASP A 211 -23.48 -14.83 -11.65
N GLU A 212 -23.89 -16.04 -11.30
CA GLU A 212 -25.29 -16.38 -10.97
C GLU A 212 -25.77 -15.73 -9.66
N ILE A 213 -24.85 -15.43 -8.72
CA ILE A 213 -25.19 -14.90 -7.38
C ILE A 213 -25.00 -13.38 -7.36
N VAL A 214 -23.83 -12.91 -7.75
CA VAL A 214 -23.45 -11.49 -7.61
C VAL A 214 -23.55 -10.68 -8.91
N GLY A 215 -23.76 -11.31 -10.06
CA GLY A 215 -23.67 -10.66 -11.37
C GLY A 215 -24.66 -9.50 -11.57
N GLU A 216 -25.88 -9.60 -11.02
CA GLU A 216 -26.85 -8.49 -11.09
C GLU A 216 -26.36 -7.27 -10.32
N SER A 217 -25.90 -7.48 -9.08
CA SER A 217 -25.31 -6.43 -8.22
C SER A 217 -24.06 -5.84 -8.86
N ALA A 218 -23.19 -6.67 -9.44
CA ALA A 218 -21.98 -6.23 -10.12
C ALA A 218 -22.30 -5.33 -11.33
N ARG A 219 -23.24 -5.73 -12.19
CA ARG A 219 -23.68 -4.88 -13.32
C ARG A 219 -24.24 -3.54 -12.87
N ARG A 220 -25.06 -3.53 -11.81
CA ARG A 220 -25.64 -2.30 -11.25
C ARG A 220 -24.54 -1.37 -10.73
N VAL A 221 -23.65 -1.87 -9.89
CA VAL A 221 -22.55 -1.08 -9.29
C VAL A 221 -21.60 -0.56 -10.38
N LEU A 222 -21.27 -1.37 -11.38
CA LEU A 222 -20.46 -0.93 -12.52
C LEU A 222 -21.14 0.20 -13.31
N SER A 223 -22.43 0.05 -13.61
CA SER A 223 -23.21 1.06 -14.34
C SER A 223 -23.25 2.39 -13.58
N ASP A 224 -23.44 2.34 -12.26
CA ASP A 224 -23.43 3.51 -11.40
C ASP A 224 -22.04 4.16 -11.35
N GLY A 225 -20.99 3.35 -11.20
CA GLY A 225 -19.59 3.80 -11.22
C GLY A 225 -19.21 4.48 -12.55
N GLN A 226 -19.55 3.86 -13.66
CA GLN A 226 -19.28 4.44 -14.99
C GLN A 226 -20.07 5.73 -15.24
N ARG A 227 -21.31 5.80 -14.75
CA ARG A 227 -22.12 7.03 -14.83
C ARG A 227 -21.49 8.15 -14.00
N LEU A 228 -21.06 7.86 -12.77
CA LEU A 228 -20.41 8.83 -11.90
C LEU A 228 -19.04 9.26 -12.45
N LEU A 229 -18.26 8.34 -13.01
CA LEU A 229 -17.00 8.63 -13.70
C LEU A 229 -17.20 9.62 -14.85
N ARG A 230 -18.18 9.38 -15.72
CA ARG A 230 -18.50 10.31 -16.81
C ARG A 230 -18.84 11.70 -16.28
N ARG A 231 -19.70 11.80 -15.25
CA ARG A 231 -20.06 13.09 -14.62
C ARG A 231 -18.84 13.76 -14.00
N ALA A 232 -17.92 13.01 -13.40
CA ALA A 232 -16.68 13.54 -12.79
C ALA A 232 -15.74 14.12 -13.87
N ILE A 233 -15.64 13.45 -15.03
CA ILE A 233 -14.82 13.90 -16.17
C ILE A 233 -15.45 15.16 -16.79
N GLU A 234 -16.73 15.12 -17.15
CA GLU A 234 -17.46 16.22 -17.77
C GLU A 234 -17.54 17.46 -16.87
N GLY A 235 -17.77 17.24 -15.57
CA GLY A 235 -17.85 18.28 -14.57
C GLY A 235 -16.50 18.78 -14.07
N ARG A 236 -15.38 18.16 -14.49
CA ARG A 236 -14.01 18.48 -14.04
C ARG A 236 -13.89 18.48 -12.51
N TRP A 237 -14.46 17.45 -11.88
CA TRP A 237 -14.45 17.36 -10.42
C TRP A 237 -13.10 16.97 -9.85
N LEU A 238 -12.27 16.33 -10.66
CA LEU A 238 -10.92 15.87 -10.33
C LEU A 238 -9.90 16.50 -11.27
N THR A 239 -8.70 16.70 -10.76
CA THR A 239 -7.53 17.04 -11.57
C THR A 239 -6.47 15.96 -11.38
N ALA A 240 -5.96 15.42 -12.48
CA ALA A 240 -4.88 14.46 -12.49
C ALA A 240 -3.55 15.16 -12.79
N ASN A 241 -2.60 15.04 -11.87
CA ASN A 241 -1.23 15.52 -12.05
C ASN A 241 -0.24 14.37 -11.84
N GLY A 242 0.87 14.45 -12.55
CA GLY A 242 1.94 13.46 -12.40
C GLY A 242 3.31 14.04 -12.66
N VAL A 243 4.33 13.36 -12.17
CA VAL A 243 5.73 13.64 -12.48
C VAL A 243 6.46 12.32 -12.65
N ILE A 244 7.31 12.26 -13.65
CA ILE A 244 8.31 11.20 -13.81
C ILE A 244 9.69 11.81 -13.75
N GLY A 245 10.65 11.04 -13.25
CA GLY A 245 12.07 11.38 -13.31
C GLY A 245 12.84 10.18 -13.84
N LEU A 246 13.63 10.36 -14.89
CA LEU A 246 14.50 9.33 -15.44
C LEU A 246 15.94 9.73 -15.17
N TYR A 247 16.67 8.89 -14.46
CA TYR A 247 17.99 9.23 -13.95
C TYR A 247 19.01 8.13 -14.20
N PRO A 248 20.29 8.49 -14.41
CA PRO A 248 21.38 7.53 -14.36
C PRO A 248 21.43 6.85 -12.99
N ALA A 249 21.66 5.55 -12.97
CA ALA A 249 21.71 4.77 -11.75
C ALA A 249 22.65 3.58 -11.87
N ASN A 250 23.23 3.15 -10.76
CA ASN A 250 23.97 1.90 -10.64
C ASN A 250 23.76 1.27 -9.27
N THR A 251 23.79 -0.06 -9.25
CA THR A 251 23.79 -0.83 -8.00
C THR A 251 25.15 -0.76 -7.31
N ILE A 252 25.13 -0.53 -6.01
CA ILE A 252 26.29 -0.59 -5.11
C ILE A 252 26.00 -1.58 -3.96
N ASN A 253 27.06 -2.11 -3.34
CA ASN A 253 26.96 -2.97 -2.14
C ASN A 253 25.95 -4.14 -2.27
N ASP A 254 25.74 -4.65 -3.47
CA ASP A 254 24.78 -5.69 -3.86
C ASP A 254 23.29 -5.31 -3.71
N ASP A 255 22.92 -4.48 -2.75
CA ASP A 255 21.52 -4.24 -2.37
C ASP A 255 21.05 -2.78 -2.53
N ASP A 256 21.96 -1.83 -2.75
CA ASP A 256 21.63 -0.40 -2.86
C ASP A 256 21.77 0.10 -4.30
N ILE A 257 20.98 1.12 -4.65
CA ILE A 257 21.04 1.79 -5.95
C ILE A 257 21.36 3.27 -5.72
N GLU A 258 22.51 3.71 -6.22
CA GLU A 258 22.81 5.15 -6.35
C GLU A 258 22.10 5.72 -7.58
N ILE A 259 21.39 6.82 -7.37
CA ILE A 259 20.66 7.58 -8.40
C ILE A 259 21.35 8.94 -8.55
N TYR A 260 21.77 9.26 -9.76
CA TYR A 260 22.63 10.42 -10.03
C TYR A 260 21.88 11.55 -10.70
N SER A 261 22.38 12.78 -10.54
CA SER A 261 21.82 13.99 -11.17
C SER A 261 21.93 13.95 -12.70
N ASP A 262 23.04 13.42 -13.21
CA ASP A 262 23.36 13.39 -14.63
C ASP A 262 24.28 12.21 -15.02
N ASP A 263 24.59 12.12 -16.31
CA ASP A 263 25.41 11.05 -16.88
C ASP A 263 26.87 11.05 -16.42
N THR A 264 27.36 12.09 -15.74
CA THR A 264 28.71 12.08 -15.16
C THR A 264 28.83 11.15 -13.96
N ARG A 265 27.67 10.82 -13.32
CA ARG A 265 27.55 9.93 -12.15
C ARG A 265 28.43 10.35 -10.96
N SER A 266 28.69 11.67 -10.84
CA SER A 266 29.50 12.26 -9.78
C SER A 266 28.66 12.79 -8.61
N ASP A 267 27.45 13.22 -8.88
CA ASP A 267 26.53 13.78 -7.89
C ASP A 267 25.33 12.85 -7.63
N VAL A 268 25.24 12.34 -6.40
CA VAL A 268 24.18 11.40 -5.98
C VAL A 268 22.98 12.19 -5.46
N LEU A 269 21.86 12.09 -6.17
CA LEU A 269 20.59 12.70 -5.76
C LEU A 269 19.93 11.98 -4.58
N MET A 270 19.97 10.66 -4.62
CA MET A 270 19.48 9.78 -3.55
C MET A 270 20.08 8.38 -3.68
N THR A 271 20.05 7.64 -2.57
CA THR A 271 20.40 6.22 -2.56
C THR A 271 19.18 5.43 -2.12
N TRP A 272 18.63 4.62 -3.04
CA TRP A 272 17.60 3.64 -2.68
C TRP A 272 18.26 2.45 -1.98
N ARG A 273 17.78 2.10 -0.79
CA ARG A 273 18.31 1.00 0.00
C ARG A 273 17.41 -0.20 -0.09
N GLY A 274 17.94 -1.27 -0.67
CA GLY A 274 17.19 -2.49 -0.91
C GLY A 274 17.16 -3.44 0.28
N LEU A 275 16.11 -4.28 0.25
CA LEU A 275 15.98 -5.45 1.09
C LEU A 275 16.04 -6.70 0.22
N ARG A 276 16.84 -7.68 0.65
CA ARG A 276 17.03 -8.94 -0.07
C ARG A 276 16.22 -10.05 0.58
N MET A 277 15.64 -10.91 -0.23
CA MET A 277 15.02 -12.14 0.26
C MET A 277 16.03 -12.98 1.03
N GLN A 278 15.68 -13.41 2.25
CA GLN A 278 16.52 -14.31 3.05
C GLN A 278 15.88 -15.68 3.27
N SER A 279 14.67 -15.92 2.78
CA SER A 279 14.06 -17.27 2.87
C SER A 279 14.93 -18.30 2.15
N VAL A 280 15.06 -19.48 2.76
CA VAL A 280 15.69 -20.63 2.10
C VAL A 280 14.96 -20.89 0.79
N ARG A 281 15.71 -20.99 -0.31
CA ARG A 281 15.13 -21.10 -1.65
C ARG A 281 15.08 -22.55 -2.13
N PRO A 282 13.99 -22.95 -2.82
CA PRO A 282 13.89 -24.28 -3.36
C PRO A 282 14.92 -24.52 -4.50
N VAL A 283 15.35 -25.76 -4.63
CA VAL A 283 16.12 -26.23 -5.79
C VAL A 283 15.11 -26.73 -6.82
N VAL A 284 15.21 -26.21 -8.05
CA VAL A 284 14.38 -26.64 -9.17
C VAL A 284 15.33 -27.01 -10.31
N ASP A 285 15.22 -28.22 -10.82
CA ASP A 285 16.10 -28.75 -11.88
C ASP A 285 17.60 -28.62 -11.56
N GLY A 286 17.96 -28.84 -10.29
CA GLY A 286 19.34 -28.76 -9.82
C GLY A 286 19.87 -27.35 -9.58
N VAL A 287 19.06 -26.30 -9.82
CA VAL A 287 19.43 -24.90 -9.63
C VAL A 287 18.65 -24.30 -8.44
N THR A 288 19.38 -23.69 -7.50
CA THR A 288 18.74 -22.95 -6.40
C THR A 288 18.12 -21.65 -6.94
N ARG A 289 16.84 -21.43 -6.67
CA ARG A 289 16.20 -20.16 -7.05
C ARG A 289 16.86 -18.99 -6.33
N PRO A 290 17.00 -17.80 -6.97
CA PRO A 290 17.73 -16.68 -6.39
C PRO A 290 17.02 -16.06 -5.18
N ASN A 291 17.80 -15.51 -4.29
CA ASN A 291 17.41 -14.60 -3.23
C ASN A 291 17.41 -13.17 -3.78
N ARG A 292 16.27 -12.74 -4.31
CA ARG A 292 16.12 -11.51 -5.09
C ARG A 292 16.20 -10.25 -4.23
N CYS A 293 16.79 -9.20 -4.81
CA CYS A 293 16.65 -7.81 -4.42
C CYS A 293 16.33 -7.00 -5.68
N LEU A 294 15.58 -5.90 -5.58
CA LEU A 294 15.32 -5.03 -6.75
C LEU A 294 16.61 -4.46 -7.34
N ALA A 295 17.64 -4.26 -6.52
CA ALA A 295 18.96 -3.83 -6.96
C ALA A 295 19.63 -4.79 -7.97
N ASP A 296 19.23 -6.06 -7.99
CA ASP A 296 19.75 -7.04 -8.95
C ASP A 296 19.46 -6.62 -10.41
N PHE A 297 18.39 -5.84 -10.64
CA PHE A 297 17.91 -5.45 -11.98
C PHE A 297 18.48 -4.13 -12.50
N ILE A 298 19.44 -3.53 -11.78
CA ILE A 298 20.21 -2.36 -12.20
C ILE A 298 21.69 -2.73 -12.27
N ALA A 299 22.38 -2.32 -13.32
CA ALA A 299 23.76 -2.70 -13.54
C ALA A 299 24.67 -2.30 -12.38
N PRO A 300 25.53 -3.21 -11.87
CA PRO A 300 26.49 -2.88 -10.83
C PRO A 300 27.46 -1.78 -11.26
N LYS A 301 27.76 -0.83 -10.37
CA LYS A 301 28.74 0.24 -10.61
C LYS A 301 30.12 -0.33 -10.98
N SER A 302 30.49 -1.48 -10.39
CA SER A 302 31.74 -2.18 -10.67
C SER A 302 31.84 -2.76 -12.08
N SER A 303 30.72 -2.94 -12.79
CA SER A 303 30.71 -3.42 -14.19
C SER A 303 31.14 -2.36 -15.19
N GLY A 304 31.12 -1.07 -14.80
CA GLY A 304 31.34 0.06 -15.71
C GLY A 304 30.20 0.30 -16.71
N ILE A 305 29.10 -0.46 -16.61
CA ILE A 305 27.94 -0.33 -17.51
C ILE A 305 27.05 0.81 -16.99
N ALA A 306 26.72 1.73 -17.88
CA ALA A 306 25.82 2.82 -17.60
C ALA A 306 24.37 2.34 -17.64
N ASP A 307 23.66 2.41 -16.50
CA ASP A 307 22.25 2.06 -16.42
C ASP A 307 21.42 3.22 -15.89
N HIS A 308 20.11 3.06 -15.85
CA HIS A 308 19.15 4.10 -15.49
C HIS A 308 18.02 3.51 -14.65
N ILE A 309 17.37 4.39 -13.88
CA ILE A 309 16.16 4.09 -13.13
C ILE A 309 15.13 5.21 -13.36
N GLY A 310 13.85 4.86 -13.32
CA GLY A 310 12.79 5.86 -13.31
C GLY A 310 12.17 5.98 -11.90
N LEU A 311 11.71 7.19 -11.58
CA LEU A 311 10.87 7.50 -10.43
C LEU A 311 9.56 8.09 -10.95
N PHE A 312 8.46 7.86 -10.24
CA PHE A 312 7.20 8.52 -10.58
C PHE A 312 6.35 8.81 -9.35
N ALA A 313 5.51 9.81 -9.49
CA ALA A 313 4.41 10.10 -8.58
C ALA A 313 3.24 10.65 -9.40
N VAL A 314 2.04 10.12 -9.15
CA VAL A 314 0.81 10.52 -9.82
C VAL A 314 -0.32 10.66 -8.83
N THR A 315 -1.23 11.58 -9.09
CA THR A 315 -2.48 11.72 -8.33
C THR A 315 -3.64 12.01 -9.27
N SER A 316 -4.80 11.44 -8.95
CA SER A 316 -6.09 11.80 -9.54
C SER A 316 -7.04 12.34 -8.46
N GLY A 317 -6.51 12.64 -7.28
CA GLY A 317 -7.28 13.02 -6.10
C GLY A 317 -7.45 14.53 -5.88
N ILE A 318 -6.88 15.38 -6.72
CA ILE A 318 -7.00 16.83 -6.55
C ILE A 318 -8.44 17.26 -6.83
N GLY A 319 -9.09 17.89 -5.85
CA GLY A 319 -10.50 18.26 -5.89
C GLY A 319 -11.44 17.22 -5.26
N ALA A 320 -10.96 15.99 -4.99
CA ALA A 320 -11.77 14.92 -4.44
C ALA A 320 -12.43 15.28 -3.10
N GLU A 321 -11.66 15.87 -2.18
CA GLU A 321 -12.18 16.25 -0.86
C GLU A 321 -13.33 17.25 -0.93
N LYS A 322 -13.26 18.23 -1.84
CA LYS A 322 -14.32 19.22 -2.02
C LYS A 322 -15.61 18.55 -2.50
N LYS A 323 -15.52 17.61 -3.42
CA LYS A 323 -16.69 16.93 -3.97
C LYS A 323 -17.27 15.92 -2.98
N ASP A 324 -16.43 15.23 -2.24
CA ASP A 324 -16.83 14.33 -1.16
C ASP A 324 -17.64 15.07 -0.08
N LYS A 325 -17.14 16.23 0.40
CA LYS A 325 -17.88 17.08 1.36
C LYS A 325 -19.25 17.50 0.83
N GLN A 326 -19.40 17.71 -0.47
CA GLN A 326 -20.68 18.03 -1.07
C GLN A 326 -21.65 16.83 -1.01
N PHE A 327 -21.22 15.63 -1.39
CA PHE A 327 -22.05 14.42 -1.28
C PHE A 327 -22.47 14.16 0.16
N ILE A 328 -21.55 14.32 1.13
CA ILE A 328 -21.86 14.15 2.55
C ILE A 328 -22.91 15.19 3.02
N ALA A 329 -22.78 16.45 2.58
CA ALA A 329 -23.74 17.50 2.91
C ALA A 329 -25.14 17.23 2.30
N ASP A 330 -25.16 16.58 1.13
CA ASP A 330 -26.40 16.16 0.45
C ASP A 330 -26.97 14.83 1.01
N LEU A 331 -26.34 14.24 2.03
CA LEU A 331 -26.67 12.93 2.63
C LEU A 331 -26.59 11.78 1.61
N ASP A 332 -25.69 11.89 0.62
CA ASP A 332 -25.46 10.90 -0.44
C ASP A 332 -24.17 10.12 -0.20
N ASP A 333 -24.18 9.30 0.85
CA ASP A 333 -23.02 8.48 1.24
C ASP A 333 -22.63 7.47 0.16
N TYR A 334 -23.61 6.96 -0.60
CA TYR A 334 -23.35 6.03 -1.70
C TYR A 334 -22.47 6.66 -2.79
N SER A 335 -22.83 7.86 -3.24
CA SER A 335 -22.03 8.60 -4.21
C SER A 335 -20.68 9.05 -3.64
N ALA A 336 -20.61 9.39 -2.35
CA ALA A 336 -19.35 9.74 -1.69
C ALA A 336 -18.35 8.57 -1.70
N ILE A 337 -18.79 7.38 -1.30
CA ILE A 337 -17.96 6.15 -1.31
C ILE A 337 -17.55 5.79 -2.74
N MET A 338 -18.51 5.77 -3.66
CA MET A 338 -18.27 5.44 -5.07
C MET A 338 -17.28 6.41 -5.72
N PHE A 339 -17.41 7.69 -5.43
CA PHE A 339 -16.52 8.71 -5.99
C PHE A 339 -15.06 8.54 -5.52
N LYS A 340 -14.86 8.22 -4.25
CA LYS A 340 -13.52 7.90 -3.72
C LYS A 340 -12.94 6.65 -4.38
N ALA A 341 -13.76 5.61 -4.54
CA ALA A 341 -13.31 4.40 -5.22
C ALA A 341 -12.93 4.67 -6.69
N ILE A 342 -13.66 5.53 -7.39
CA ILE A 342 -13.35 5.95 -8.76
C ILE A 342 -12.05 6.78 -8.80
N ALA A 343 -11.87 7.73 -7.89
CA ALA A 343 -10.65 8.53 -7.83
C ALA A 343 -9.40 7.65 -7.63
N ASP A 344 -9.53 6.63 -6.80
CA ASP A 344 -8.48 5.64 -6.54
C ASP A 344 -8.17 4.80 -7.79
N ARG A 345 -9.21 4.31 -8.49
CA ARG A 345 -9.02 3.59 -9.76
C ARG A 345 -8.40 4.46 -10.85
N LEU A 346 -8.74 5.76 -10.90
CA LEU A 346 -8.11 6.70 -11.82
C LEU A 346 -6.63 6.93 -11.50
N ALA A 347 -6.23 6.97 -10.24
CA ALA A 347 -4.82 7.11 -9.87
C ALA A 347 -3.99 5.90 -10.30
N GLU A 348 -4.51 4.68 -10.08
CA GLU A 348 -3.88 3.43 -10.55
C GLU A 348 -3.82 3.37 -12.09
N ALA A 349 -4.91 3.73 -12.77
CA ALA A 349 -4.96 3.79 -14.23
C ALA A 349 -3.97 4.84 -14.78
N PHE A 350 -3.77 5.94 -14.07
CA PHE A 350 -2.78 6.94 -14.46
C PHE A 350 -1.35 6.42 -14.31
N ALA A 351 -1.05 5.70 -13.23
CA ALA A 351 0.23 5.03 -13.07
C ALA A 351 0.48 4.01 -14.20
N GLU A 352 -0.54 3.23 -14.59
CA GLU A 352 -0.45 2.30 -15.73
C GLU A 352 -0.19 3.04 -17.05
N ARG A 353 -0.97 4.08 -17.33
CA ARG A 353 -0.83 4.86 -18.56
C ARG A 353 0.54 5.53 -18.67
N LEU A 354 1.05 6.12 -17.59
CA LEU A 354 2.40 6.70 -17.59
C LEU A 354 3.48 5.64 -17.74
N HIS A 355 3.35 4.47 -17.11
CA HIS A 355 4.30 3.39 -17.30
C HIS A 355 4.33 2.91 -18.76
N GLN A 356 3.17 2.76 -19.41
CA GLN A 356 3.11 2.45 -20.83
C GLN A 356 3.87 3.50 -21.66
N ARG A 357 3.63 4.79 -21.42
CA ARG A 357 4.34 5.88 -22.11
C ARG A 357 5.85 5.90 -21.80
N VAL A 358 6.25 5.54 -20.59
CA VAL A 358 7.68 5.38 -20.26
C VAL A 358 8.30 4.28 -21.11
N ARG A 359 7.66 3.12 -21.22
CA ARG A 359 8.15 2.00 -22.01
C ARG A 359 8.27 2.32 -23.50
N THR A 360 7.27 2.98 -24.04
CA THR A 360 7.15 3.22 -25.50
C THR A 360 7.74 4.54 -25.95
N GLU A 361 7.58 5.63 -25.15
CA GLU A 361 7.89 6.99 -25.57
C GLU A 361 9.10 7.59 -24.84
N PHE A 362 9.04 7.69 -23.49
CA PHE A 362 9.95 8.54 -22.73
C PHE A 362 11.31 7.88 -22.45
N TRP A 363 11.28 6.64 -22.04
CA TRP A 363 12.47 5.80 -21.98
C TRP A 363 12.67 5.08 -23.33
N GLY A 364 11.61 4.43 -23.81
CA GLY A 364 11.59 3.84 -25.14
C GLY A 364 12.31 2.50 -25.23
N TYR A 365 12.33 1.72 -24.14
CA TYR A 365 12.93 0.39 -24.15
C TYR A 365 12.01 -0.70 -24.75
N ALA A 366 10.75 -0.36 -25.01
CA ALA A 366 9.76 -1.21 -25.68
C ALA A 366 8.93 -0.38 -26.67
N PRO A 367 9.55 0.24 -27.71
CA PRO A 367 8.87 1.20 -28.59
C PRO A 367 7.78 0.58 -29.44
N ASP A 368 7.85 -0.72 -29.72
CA ASP A 368 6.89 -1.45 -30.56
C ASP A 368 5.81 -2.17 -29.75
N GLU A 369 5.71 -1.89 -28.43
CA GLU A 369 4.72 -2.50 -27.55
C GLU A 369 3.30 -2.14 -27.98
N GLN A 370 2.47 -3.17 -28.21
CA GLN A 370 1.05 -3.05 -28.52
C GLN A 370 0.28 -4.02 -27.62
N LEU A 371 -0.01 -3.58 -26.41
CA LEU A 371 -0.74 -4.38 -25.43
C LEU A 371 -2.15 -3.83 -25.22
N SER A 372 -3.12 -4.74 -25.19
CA SER A 372 -4.49 -4.46 -24.77
C SER A 372 -4.55 -4.12 -23.28
N THR A 373 -5.64 -3.50 -22.83
CA THR A 373 -5.85 -3.21 -21.39
C THR A 373 -5.78 -4.48 -20.55
N THR A 374 -6.32 -5.60 -21.04
CA THR A 374 -6.23 -6.89 -20.34
C THR A 374 -4.77 -7.35 -20.18
N GLU A 375 -3.98 -7.25 -21.24
CA GLU A 375 -2.56 -7.62 -21.18
C GLU A 375 -1.72 -6.69 -20.31
N LEU A 376 -2.10 -5.41 -20.22
CA LEU A 376 -1.49 -4.46 -19.25
C LEU A 376 -1.80 -4.86 -17.81
N ILE A 377 -3.04 -5.22 -17.52
CA ILE A 377 -3.48 -5.71 -16.18
C ILE A 377 -2.77 -7.03 -15.84
N GLU A 378 -2.55 -7.91 -16.82
CA GLU A 378 -1.81 -9.16 -16.67
C GLU A 378 -0.28 -8.97 -16.63
N GLU A 379 0.21 -7.73 -16.64
CA GLU A 379 1.63 -7.37 -16.58
C GLU A 379 2.50 -8.01 -17.66
N LYS A 380 1.95 -8.19 -18.89
CA LYS A 380 2.67 -8.77 -20.03
C LYS A 380 3.69 -7.84 -20.68
N TYR A 381 3.98 -6.74 -20.05
CA TYR A 381 4.98 -5.77 -20.51
C TYR A 381 6.38 -6.10 -19.97
N ARG A 382 7.38 -5.53 -20.63
CA ARG A 382 8.78 -5.58 -20.19
C ARG A 382 9.02 -4.57 -19.06
N GLY A 383 9.86 -4.98 -18.08
CA GLY A 383 10.20 -4.16 -16.93
C GLY A 383 9.10 -4.22 -15.84
N ILE A 384 9.31 -3.46 -14.79
CA ILE A 384 8.39 -3.39 -13.63
C ILE A 384 8.27 -1.96 -13.11
N ARG A 385 7.20 -1.70 -12.34
CA ARG A 385 6.99 -0.45 -11.58
C ARG A 385 6.79 -0.73 -10.08
N PRO A 386 7.84 -1.17 -9.35
CA PRO A 386 7.70 -1.45 -7.93
C PRO A 386 7.40 -0.17 -7.14
N ALA A 387 6.56 -0.32 -6.10
CA ALA A 387 6.12 0.79 -5.26
C ALA A 387 6.48 0.56 -3.79
N PRO A 388 6.90 1.62 -3.05
CA PRO A 388 7.15 1.54 -1.61
C PRO A 388 5.92 1.09 -0.82
N GLY A 389 6.09 0.11 0.08
CA GLY A 389 5.04 -0.52 0.85
C GLY A 389 4.50 -1.82 0.26
N TYR A 390 4.91 -2.18 -0.95
CA TYR A 390 4.56 -3.45 -1.60
C TYR A 390 5.62 -4.53 -1.33
N PRO A 391 5.29 -5.82 -1.54
CA PRO A 391 6.16 -6.93 -1.13
C PRO A 391 7.60 -6.91 -1.65
N ALA A 392 7.86 -6.34 -2.84
CA ALA A 392 9.20 -6.22 -3.39
C ALA A 392 9.98 -4.99 -2.89
N CYS A 393 9.27 -3.98 -2.37
CA CYS A 393 9.82 -2.73 -1.85
C CYS A 393 9.10 -2.33 -0.55
N PRO A 394 9.22 -3.13 0.54
CA PRO A 394 8.35 -2.96 1.71
C PRO A 394 8.64 -1.71 2.55
N ASP A 395 9.81 -1.09 2.40
CA ASP A 395 10.17 0.13 3.10
C ASP A 395 9.40 1.35 2.57
N HIS A 396 8.72 2.07 3.47
CA HIS A 396 8.02 3.31 3.14
C HIS A 396 8.90 4.57 3.24
N THR A 397 10.03 4.49 3.95
CA THR A 397 10.84 5.69 4.28
C THR A 397 11.44 6.34 3.05
N VAL A 398 11.71 5.57 2.01
CA VAL A 398 12.22 6.03 0.72
C VAL A 398 11.33 7.07 0.04
N LYS A 399 10.01 7.10 0.35
CA LYS A 399 9.09 8.08 -0.24
C LYS A 399 9.51 9.52 0.04
N ALA A 400 10.08 9.81 1.21
CA ALA A 400 10.50 11.16 1.55
C ALA A 400 11.56 11.69 0.56
N GLU A 401 12.57 10.89 0.24
CA GLU A 401 13.59 11.25 -0.74
C GLU A 401 13.04 11.29 -2.17
N MET A 402 12.20 10.33 -2.54
CA MET A 402 11.54 10.31 -3.86
C MET A 402 10.73 11.59 -4.10
N PHE A 403 9.91 11.99 -3.10
CA PHE A 403 9.08 13.19 -3.20
C PHE A 403 9.90 14.46 -3.30
N ARG A 404 11.04 14.53 -2.59
CA ARG A 404 12.00 15.63 -2.71
C ARG A 404 12.63 15.68 -4.10
N VAL A 405 13.13 14.54 -4.61
CA VAL A 405 13.79 14.46 -5.93
C VAL A 405 12.82 14.80 -7.06
N LEU A 406 11.57 14.33 -6.95
CA LEU A 406 10.52 14.62 -7.92
C LEU A 406 9.86 15.98 -7.73
N ALA A 407 10.11 16.69 -6.60
CA ALA A 407 9.42 17.91 -6.18
C ALA A 407 7.89 17.76 -6.32
N CYS A 408 7.36 16.78 -5.59
CA CYS A 408 5.95 16.39 -5.69
C CYS A 408 4.98 17.47 -5.21
N ASP A 409 5.42 18.41 -4.38
CA ASP A 409 4.68 19.59 -3.96
C ASP A 409 4.25 20.47 -5.15
N GLU A 410 5.07 20.56 -6.20
CA GLU A 410 4.75 21.32 -7.42
C GLU A 410 3.53 20.74 -8.18
N ILE A 411 3.20 19.49 -7.96
CA ILE A 411 2.05 18.83 -8.58
C ILE A 411 0.87 18.61 -7.60
N GLY A 412 0.97 19.19 -6.40
CA GLY A 412 -0.07 19.12 -5.38
C GLY A 412 -0.10 17.79 -4.61
N MET A 413 1.02 17.07 -4.54
CA MET A 413 1.18 15.86 -3.74
C MET A 413 2.08 16.11 -2.53
N GLY A 414 1.75 15.45 -1.42
CA GLY A 414 2.52 15.49 -0.18
C GLY A 414 2.53 14.14 0.52
N LEU A 415 3.23 14.10 1.65
CA LEU A 415 3.27 12.95 2.55
C LEU A 415 2.81 13.37 3.94
N THR A 416 2.13 12.47 4.61
CA THR A 416 1.82 12.60 6.04
C THR A 416 3.02 12.16 6.89
N GLU A 417 2.96 12.36 8.20
CA GLU A 417 3.99 11.89 9.13
C GLU A 417 4.20 10.37 9.05
N SER A 418 3.13 9.60 8.79
CA SER A 418 3.19 8.14 8.60
C SER A 418 3.51 7.73 7.15
N LEU A 419 3.95 8.67 6.30
CA LEU A 419 4.31 8.44 4.90
C LEU A 419 3.14 7.97 4.00
N ALA A 420 1.90 8.26 4.37
CA ALA A 420 0.78 8.13 3.46
C ALA A 420 0.76 9.31 2.48
N MET A 421 0.39 9.04 1.23
CA MET A 421 0.33 10.07 0.20
C MET A 421 -0.93 10.93 0.32
N THR A 422 -0.80 12.21 0.05
CA THR A 422 -1.90 13.16 -0.06
C THR A 422 -1.84 13.86 -1.43
N PRO A 423 -2.98 13.97 -2.15
CA PRO A 423 -4.28 13.33 -1.90
C PRO A 423 -4.22 11.81 -1.80
N ALA A 424 -5.24 11.17 -1.18
CA ALA A 424 -5.26 9.72 -0.98
C ALA A 424 -5.21 8.93 -2.31
N ALA A 425 -5.95 9.39 -3.34
CA ALA A 425 -5.94 8.79 -4.66
C ALA A 425 -4.64 9.15 -5.41
N SER A 426 -3.54 8.51 -5.00
CA SER A 426 -2.18 8.74 -5.50
C SER A 426 -1.37 7.46 -5.53
N VAL A 427 -0.44 7.37 -6.47
CA VAL A 427 0.50 6.24 -6.62
C VAL A 427 1.90 6.80 -6.83
N SER A 428 2.91 6.17 -6.23
CA SER A 428 4.32 6.50 -6.47
C SER A 428 5.19 5.25 -6.46
N GLY A 429 6.27 5.29 -7.21
CA GLY A 429 7.16 4.14 -7.33
C GLY A 429 8.35 4.38 -8.24
N PHE A 430 8.94 3.28 -8.67
CA PHE A 430 10.11 3.25 -9.53
C PHE A 430 9.77 2.60 -10.88
N TYR A 431 10.58 2.83 -11.89
CA TYR A 431 10.57 2.09 -13.16
C TYR A 431 11.91 1.40 -13.35
N MET A 432 11.87 0.10 -13.59
CA MET A 432 13.04 -0.72 -13.90
C MET A 432 12.85 -1.38 -15.27
N ALA A 433 13.80 -1.18 -16.17
CA ALA A 433 13.68 -1.54 -17.60
C ALA A 433 14.26 -2.90 -17.97
N HIS A 434 14.96 -3.57 -17.03
CA HIS A 434 15.60 -4.85 -17.33
C HIS A 434 14.55 -5.90 -17.74
N PRO A 435 14.79 -6.71 -18.80
CA PRO A 435 13.81 -7.71 -19.26
C PRO A 435 13.50 -8.79 -18.21
N ASP A 436 14.46 -9.14 -17.36
CA ASP A 436 14.30 -10.15 -16.29
C ASP A 436 13.78 -9.55 -14.99
N ALA A 437 13.50 -8.22 -14.96
CA ALA A 437 12.92 -7.61 -13.79
C ALA A 437 11.53 -8.21 -13.51
N ALA A 438 11.32 -8.63 -12.28
CA ALA A 438 10.09 -9.30 -11.87
C ALA A 438 9.71 -8.90 -10.45
N TYR A 439 8.42 -8.91 -10.16
CA TYR A 439 7.91 -8.75 -8.81
C TYR A 439 8.22 -9.99 -7.96
N PHE A 440 8.47 -9.78 -6.70
CA PHE A 440 8.70 -10.84 -5.71
C PHE A 440 8.30 -10.34 -4.32
N ASN A 441 8.28 -11.26 -3.36
CA ASN A 441 8.04 -10.92 -1.97
C ASN A 441 9.36 -11.07 -1.20
N VAL A 442 9.86 -9.99 -0.60
CA VAL A 442 11.05 -10.02 0.28
C VAL A 442 10.82 -11.01 1.42
N GLY A 443 9.60 -11.04 1.98
CA GLY A 443 9.24 -11.93 3.08
C GLY A 443 9.92 -11.52 4.39
N LYS A 444 10.18 -12.50 5.25
CA LYS A 444 10.87 -12.27 6.53
C LYS A 444 12.36 -12.02 6.32
N ILE A 445 12.93 -11.15 7.15
CA ILE A 445 14.37 -10.82 7.17
C ILE A 445 14.99 -11.19 8.51
N GLY A 446 16.30 -11.46 8.50
CA GLY A 446 17.07 -11.76 9.70
C GLY A 446 17.60 -10.51 10.40
N GLU A 447 18.02 -10.67 11.65
CA GLU A 447 18.64 -9.62 12.45
C GLU A 447 19.92 -9.08 11.80
N ASP A 448 20.66 -9.92 11.05
CA ASP A 448 21.85 -9.55 10.30
C ASP A 448 21.51 -8.53 9.20
N GLN A 449 20.41 -8.73 8.45
CA GLN A 449 19.99 -7.75 7.46
C GLN A 449 19.44 -6.48 8.09
N LEU A 450 18.73 -6.59 9.21
CA LEU A 450 18.24 -5.42 9.94
C LEU A 450 19.40 -4.53 10.40
N ALA A 451 20.45 -5.12 10.97
CA ALA A 451 21.66 -4.41 11.40
C ALA A 451 22.42 -3.79 10.21
N ASP A 452 22.60 -4.55 9.13
CA ASP A 452 23.22 -4.09 7.88
C ASP A 452 22.45 -2.92 7.27
N TRP A 453 21.12 -3.00 7.23
CA TRP A 453 20.26 -1.94 6.69
C TRP A 453 20.34 -0.67 7.54
N ALA A 454 20.35 -0.79 8.89
CA ALA A 454 20.54 0.34 9.81
C ALA A 454 21.88 1.04 9.56
N GLN A 455 22.95 0.26 9.40
CA GLN A 455 24.28 0.80 9.09
C GLN A 455 24.30 1.54 7.75
N ARG A 456 23.74 0.94 6.68
CA ARG A 456 23.69 1.53 5.33
C ARG A 456 22.83 2.79 5.27
N SER A 457 21.72 2.83 6.03
CA SER A 457 20.82 3.99 6.09
C SER A 457 21.30 5.10 7.00
N ALA A 458 22.27 4.84 7.87
CA ALA A 458 22.70 5.74 8.94
C ALA A 458 21.56 6.17 9.88
N LEU A 459 20.53 5.32 10.00
CA LEU A 459 19.38 5.54 10.89
C LEU A 459 19.56 4.78 12.20
N ASP A 460 18.89 5.28 13.25
CA ASP A 460 18.85 4.59 14.53
C ASP A 460 18.23 3.18 14.40
N ALA A 461 18.86 2.20 15.05
CA ALA A 461 18.44 0.80 14.95
C ALA A 461 17.01 0.54 15.47
N ALA A 462 16.55 1.31 16.46
CA ALA A 462 15.19 1.18 16.97
C ALA A 462 14.17 1.73 15.95
N LEU A 463 14.51 2.84 15.27
CA LEU A 463 13.69 3.39 14.18
C LEU A 463 13.59 2.41 13.01
N VAL A 464 14.72 1.81 12.62
CA VAL A 464 14.77 0.81 11.54
C VAL A 464 13.93 -0.41 11.89
N ARG A 465 14.07 -0.93 13.12
CA ARG A 465 13.28 -2.06 13.62
C ARG A 465 11.78 -1.75 13.57
N ARG A 466 11.40 -0.53 13.94
CA ARG A 466 10.00 -0.08 13.86
C ARG A 466 9.52 -0.03 12.41
N SER A 467 10.28 0.58 11.51
CA SER A 467 9.90 0.72 10.09
C SER A 467 9.76 -0.61 9.36
N LEU A 468 10.55 -1.63 9.75
CA LEU A 468 10.58 -2.95 9.14
C LEU A 468 9.93 -4.04 10.01
N SER A 469 9.19 -3.67 11.05
CA SER A 469 8.59 -4.59 12.04
C SER A 469 7.69 -5.66 11.41
N ALA A 470 7.03 -5.33 10.31
CA ALA A 470 6.19 -6.28 9.57
C ALA A 470 7.00 -7.42 8.91
N LEU A 471 8.32 -7.26 8.76
CA LEU A 471 9.22 -8.24 8.13
C LEU A 471 9.99 -9.09 9.15
N LEU A 472 9.88 -8.79 10.43
CA LEU A 472 10.56 -9.50 11.52
C LEU A 472 9.76 -10.66 12.10
#